data_d88b5e862d595925f6f1633bb0b0d844
#
_entry.id   d88b5e862d595925f6f1633bb0b0d844
#
_cell.length_a   1.000
_cell.length_b   1.000
_cell.length_c   1.000
_cell.angle_alpha   90.00
_cell.angle_beta   90.00
_cell.angle_gamma   90.00
#
_symmetry.space_group_name_H-M   'P 1'
#
loop_
_entity.id
_entity.type
_entity.pdbx_description
1 polymer ?
#
loop_
_entity_poly.entity_id
_entity_poly.type
_entity_poly.pdbx_seq_one_letter_code
_entity_poly.pdbx_strand_id
1 'polypeptide(L)'
;MKRKSVFILKGNIVYSKNQKEFSICENGYVVCKDGIVEGVYKTLPFKFGGNPIRDYKDALIIPGFTDLHVHAPQYSYRGLGMDMELLEWLETNTFPEESKFCDLDYAEKSYRIFVKNMQKSATTRACVFATLHRPATVLLMDMLEQSGLSTFCRESEYGSECAGLFS
;
A
#
# COMPACT_ATOMS: atom_id res chain seq x y z
N MET A 1 -8.11 22.25 14.57
CA MET A 1 -6.65 22.18 14.60
C MET A 1 -6.22 20.73 14.79
N LYS A 2 -5.60 20.07 13.79
CA LYS A 2 -4.97 18.75 13.98
C LYS A 2 -3.87 18.90 15.02
N ARG A 3 -3.90 18.10 16.09
CA ARG A 3 -2.82 18.06 17.09
C ARG A 3 -1.53 17.68 16.34
N LYS A 4 -0.52 18.52 16.39
CA LYS A 4 0.83 18.19 15.91
C LYS A 4 1.30 16.95 16.68
N SER A 5 1.46 15.83 15.98
CA SER A 5 1.89 14.58 16.59
C SER A 5 3.37 14.35 16.30
N VAL A 6 4.17 14.23 17.35
CA VAL A 6 5.56 13.78 17.24
C VAL A 6 5.64 12.41 17.92
N PHE A 7 6.21 11.42 17.24
CA PHE A 7 6.59 10.15 17.84
C PHE A 7 7.96 9.72 17.34
N ILE A 8 8.62 8.88 18.12
CA ILE A 8 10.01 8.50 17.90
C ILE A 8 10.11 6.98 17.92
N LEU A 9 10.78 6.42 16.92
CA LEU A 9 11.14 5.01 16.87
C LEU A 9 12.63 4.90 17.18
N LYS A 10 13.02 3.97 18.04
CA LYS A 10 14.41 3.69 18.37
C LYS A 10 14.74 2.25 17.99
N GLY A 11 15.89 2.02 17.35
CA GLY A 11 16.34 0.70 16.91
C GLY A 11 17.50 0.79 15.93
N ASN A 12 17.77 -0.31 15.21
CA ASN A 12 18.78 -0.33 14.16
C ASN A 12 18.13 0.12 12.85
N ILE A 13 18.53 1.28 12.34
CA ILE A 13 17.87 1.95 11.22
C ILE A 13 18.71 1.77 9.96
N VAL A 14 18.08 1.29 8.88
CA VAL A 14 18.70 1.17 7.56
C VAL A 14 17.78 1.75 6.50
N TYR A 15 18.31 2.63 5.67
CA TYR A 15 17.56 3.22 4.56
C TYR A 15 18.49 3.56 3.39
N SER A 16 17.95 3.64 2.18
CA SER A 16 18.70 4.10 1.00
C SER A 16 18.97 5.58 1.09
N LYS A 17 20.24 5.98 1.09
CA LYS A 17 20.66 7.37 0.98
C LYS A 17 20.56 7.86 -0.46
N ASN A 18 20.92 6.98 -1.39
CA ASN A 18 20.79 7.14 -2.83
C ASN A 18 20.75 5.75 -3.49
N GLN A 19 20.80 5.68 -4.82
CA GLN A 19 20.73 4.42 -5.59
C GLN A 19 21.89 3.43 -5.33
N LYS A 20 23.00 3.89 -4.74
CA LYS A 20 24.22 3.10 -4.56
C LYS A 20 24.62 2.89 -3.10
N GLU A 21 24.03 3.64 -2.18
CA GLU A 21 24.46 3.67 -0.78
C GLU A 21 23.30 3.48 0.17
N PHE A 22 23.53 2.64 1.17
CA PHE A 22 22.68 2.56 2.36
C PHE A 22 23.26 3.42 3.48
N SER A 23 22.38 4.06 4.25
CA SER A 23 22.72 4.66 5.53
C SER A 23 22.33 3.70 6.64
N ILE A 24 23.26 3.45 7.56
CA ILE A 24 23.08 2.58 8.71
C ILE A 24 23.24 3.40 9.99
N CYS A 25 22.27 3.34 10.87
CA CYS A 25 22.32 3.99 12.17
C CYS A 25 21.93 2.99 13.27
N GLU A 26 22.94 2.31 13.83
CA GLU A 26 22.74 1.37 14.93
C GLU A 26 22.27 2.08 16.19
N ASN A 27 21.26 1.51 16.86
CA ASN A 27 20.66 2.06 18.09
C ASN A 27 20.32 3.57 17.96
N GLY A 28 19.79 3.93 16.80
CA GLY A 28 19.45 5.30 16.45
C GLY A 28 17.97 5.63 16.66
N TYR A 29 17.59 6.84 16.26
CA TYR A 29 16.23 7.39 16.41
C TYR A 29 15.70 7.86 15.08
N VAL A 30 14.50 7.40 14.69
CA VAL A 30 13.68 8.02 13.63
C VAL A 30 12.67 8.92 14.29
N VAL A 31 12.69 10.20 13.96
CA VAL A 31 11.70 11.17 14.44
C VAL A 31 10.66 11.37 13.35
N CYS A 32 9.40 11.10 13.69
CA CYS A 32 8.24 11.35 12.85
C CYS A 32 7.43 12.51 13.42
N LYS A 33 7.13 13.49 12.58
CA LYS A 33 6.35 14.67 12.92
C LYS A 33 5.27 14.89 11.88
N ASP A 34 4.02 14.93 12.32
CA ASP A 34 2.85 15.18 11.47
C ASP A 34 2.77 14.19 10.27
N GLY A 35 3.18 12.91 10.48
CA GLY A 35 3.17 11.85 9.46
C GLY A 35 4.39 11.82 8.55
N ILE A 36 5.37 12.71 8.74
CA ILE A 36 6.58 12.81 7.92
C ILE A 36 7.81 12.49 8.79
N VAL A 37 8.79 11.81 8.20
CA VAL A 37 10.09 11.60 8.84
C VAL A 37 10.86 12.92 8.84
N GLU A 38 11.05 13.51 10.03
CA GLU A 38 11.83 14.72 10.23
C GLU A 38 13.34 14.46 10.11
N GLY A 39 13.78 13.25 10.52
CA GLY A 39 15.16 12.83 10.39
C GLY A 39 15.49 11.54 11.13
N VAL A 40 16.71 11.07 10.85
CA VAL A 40 17.35 9.94 11.53
C VAL A 40 18.55 10.46 12.30
N TYR A 41 18.65 10.09 13.58
CA TYR A 41 19.65 10.62 14.50
C TYR A 41 20.33 9.52 15.30
N LYS A 42 21.64 9.61 15.47
CA LYS A 42 22.38 8.72 16.37
C LYS A 42 22.07 9.05 17.85
N THR A 43 21.93 10.34 18.15
CA THR A 43 21.54 10.86 19.46
C THR A 43 20.31 11.72 19.29
N LEU A 44 19.29 11.48 20.12
CA LEU A 44 18.03 12.26 20.03
C LEU A 44 18.27 13.73 20.32
N PRO A 45 17.95 14.66 19.39
CA PRO A 45 18.08 16.09 19.63
C PRO A 45 17.17 16.54 20.79
N PHE A 46 17.67 17.45 21.62
CA PHE A 46 16.98 17.93 22.83
C PHE A 46 15.58 18.50 22.52
N LYS A 47 15.38 19.11 21.36
CA LYS A 47 14.08 19.64 20.91
C LYS A 47 12.97 18.59 20.79
N PHE A 48 13.32 17.30 20.75
CA PHE A 48 12.38 16.18 20.69
C PHE A 48 12.28 15.42 22.01
N GLY A 49 13.00 15.86 23.05
CA GLY A 49 12.87 15.33 24.40
C GLY A 49 11.42 15.40 24.90
N GLY A 50 11.01 14.39 25.70
CA GLY A 50 9.65 14.35 26.24
C GLY A 50 8.57 13.81 25.30
N ASN A 51 8.88 13.56 24.01
CA ASN A 51 7.95 12.90 23.10
C ASN A 51 7.95 11.37 23.30
N PRO A 52 6.84 10.66 22.96
CA PRO A 52 6.77 9.20 23.07
C PRO A 52 7.85 8.51 22.22
N ILE A 53 8.60 7.59 22.85
CA ILE A 53 9.60 6.76 22.17
C ILE A 53 9.13 5.31 22.22
N ARG A 54 9.06 4.68 21.02
CA ARG A 54 8.88 3.24 20.90
C ARG A 54 10.24 2.61 20.63
N ASP A 55 10.78 1.91 21.64
CA ASP A 55 12.06 1.24 21.55
C ASP A 55 11.88 -0.18 20.99
N TYR A 56 12.45 -0.44 19.81
CA TYR A 56 12.46 -1.74 19.16
C TYR A 56 13.72 -2.55 19.45
N LYS A 57 14.59 -2.03 20.32
CA LYS A 57 15.85 -2.67 20.74
C LYS A 57 16.72 -3.07 19.54
N ASP A 58 16.94 -4.38 19.37
CA ASP A 58 17.81 -4.93 18.32
C ASP A 58 17.08 -5.10 16.97
N ALA A 59 15.79 -4.80 16.91
CA ALA A 59 15.04 -4.93 15.67
C ALA A 59 15.49 -3.90 14.62
N LEU A 60 15.38 -4.32 13.35
CA LEU A 60 15.70 -3.50 12.20
C LEU A 60 14.50 -2.61 11.85
N ILE A 61 14.76 -1.32 11.72
CA ILE A 61 13.79 -0.31 11.23
C ILE A 61 14.18 0.06 9.80
N ILE A 62 13.31 -0.21 8.87
CA ILE A 62 13.47 0.10 7.44
C ILE A 62 12.28 0.94 6.94
N PRO A 63 12.43 1.68 5.82
CA PRO A 63 11.29 2.28 5.13
C PRO A 63 10.28 1.23 4.71
N GLY A 64 8.99 1.59 4.68
CA GLY A 64 7.96 0.73 4.12
C GLY A 64 8.20 0.46 2.63
N PHE A 65 7.76 -0.71 2.17
CA PHE A 65 7.90 -1.13 0.78
C PHE A 65 7.00 -0.33 -0.16
N THR A 66 7.40 -0.27 -1.42
CA THR A 66 6.61 0.27 -2.52
C THR A 66 6.25 -0.86 -3.46
N ASP A 67 4.96 -1.08 -3.67
CA ASP A 67 4.44 -1.99 -4.68
C ASP A 67 4.09 -1.15 -5.92
N LEU A 68 4.78 -1.41 -7.03
CA LEU A 68 4.61 -0.64 -8.26
C LEU A 68 3.53 -1.19 -9.18
N HIS A 69 2.95 -2.38 -8.87
CA HIS A 69 1.97 -3.03 -9.72
C HIS A 69 1.13 -4.03 -8.93
N VAL A 70 -0.05 -3.63 -8.48
CA VAL A 70 -1.00 -4.50 -7.79
C VAL A 70 -2.41 -4.25 -8.30
N HIS A 71 -3.14 -5.34 -8.62
CA HIS A 71 -4.53 -5.31 -9.03
C HIS A 71 -5.45 -5.56 -7.84
N ALA A 72 -6.21 -4.54 -7.43
CA ALA A 72 -7.12 -4.65 -6.30
C ALA A 72 -8.28 -5.67 -6.54
N PRO A 73 -8.89 -5.74 -7.75
CA PRO A 73 -9.93 -6.74 -8.04
C PRO A 73 -9.43 -8.17 -7.95
N GLN A 74 -8.18 -8.42 -8.32
CA GLN A 74 -7.57 -9.76 -8.35
C GLN A 74 -7.19 -10.28 -6.96
N TYR A 75 -7.28 -9.44 -5.95
CA TYR A 75 -6.86 -9.80 -4.59
C TYR A 75 -7.68 -10.95 -3.99
N SER A 76 -8.96 -11.09 -4.36
CA SER A 76 -9.87 -12.12 -3.84
C SER A 76 -9.50 -13.53 -4.28
N TYR A 77 -8.93 -13.69 -5.47
CA TYR A 77 -8.56 -15.00 -6.06
C TYR A 77 -7.06 -15.16 -6.30
N ARG A 78 -6.24 -14.34 -5.64
CA ARG A 78 -4.78 -14.45 -5.73
C ARG A 78 -4.30 -15.85 -5.39
N GLY A 79 -3.41 -16.40 -6.21
CA GLY A 79 -2.87 -17.73 -6.06
C GLY A 79 -3.73 -18.85 -6.68
N LEU A 80 -4.88 -18.51 -7.27
CA LEU A 80 -5.66 -19.48 -8.05
C LEU A 80 -5.15 -19.55 -9.49
N GLY A 81 -5.14 -20.74 -10.08
CA GLY A 81 -4.78 -20.97 -11.48
C GLY A 81 -3.31 -20.65 -11.81
N MET A 82 -2.40 -20.83 -10.86
CA MET A 82 -0.96 -20.56 -11.04
C MET A 82 -0.27 -21.46 -12.06
N ASP A 83 -0.94 -22.52 -12.47
CA ASP A 83 -0.52 -23.50 -13.47
C ASP A 83 -1.14 -23.28 -14.85
N MET A 84 -1.95 -22.23 -15.00
CA MET A 84 -2.61 -21.88 -16.26
C MET A 84 -1.74 -20.92 -17.09
N GLU A 85 -1.90 -21.00 -18.41
CA GLU A 85 -1.39 -19.96 -19.32
C GLU A 85 -2.12 -18.63 -19.09
N LEU A 86 -1.46 -17.52 -19.38
CA LEU A 86 -1.98 -16.17 -19.05
C LEU A 86 -3.38 -15.94 -19.63
N LEU A 87 -3.62 -16.24 -20.91
CA LEU A 87 -4.91 -15.97 -21.53
C LEU A 87 -6.00 -16.86 -20.94
N GLU A 88 -5.72 -18.13 -20.71
CA GLU A 88 -6.64 -19.06 -20.06
C GLU A 88 -6.98 -18.59 -18.63
N TRP A 89 -5.97 -18.12 -17.88
CA TRP A 89 -6.17 -17.58 -16.55
C TRP A 89 -7.04 -16.32 -16.56
N LEU A 90 -6.83 -15.42 -17.52
CA LEU A 90 -7.64 -14.19 -17.67
C LEU A 90 -9.10 -14.56 -17.94
N GLU A 91 -9.36 -15.47 -18.89
CA GLU A 91 -10.72 -15.87 -19.28
C GLU A 91 -11.44 -16.64 -18.17
N THR A 92 -10.71 -17.53 -17.46
CA THR A 92 -11.31 -18.42 -16.47
C THR A 92 -11.49 -17.78 -15.10
N ASN A 93 -10.57 -16.90 -14.69
CA ASN A 93 -10.56 -16.32 -13.34
C ASN A 93 -10.76 -14.81 -13.36
N THR A 94 -10.00 -14.07 -14.17
CA THR A 94 -9.94 -12.61 -14.06
C THR A 94 -11.21 -11.94 -14.57
N PHE A 95 -11.61 -12.20 -15.80
CA PHE A 95 -12.77 -11.54 -16.38
C PHE A 95 -14.09 -11.87 -15.68
N PRO A 96 -14.37 -13.15 -15.31
CA PRO A 96 -15.56 -13.47 -14.53
C PRO A 96 -15.58 -12.81 -13.15
N GLU A 97 -14.43 -12.70 -12.48
CA GLU A 97 -14.36 -12.10 -11.16
C GLU A 97 -14.45 -10.56 -11.23
N GLU A 98 -13.76 -9.93 -12.18
CA GLU A 98 -13.81 -8.48 -12.36
C GLU A 98 -15.18 -7.99 -12.81
N SER A 99 -15.96 -8.80 -13.54
CA SER A 99 -17.33 -8.44 -13.93
C SER A 99 -18.25 -8.21 -12.73
N LYS A 100 -17.99 -8.86 -11.57
CA LYS A 100 -18.77 -8.70 -10.35
C LYS A 100 -18.63 -7.30 -9.72
N PHE A 101 -17.59 -6.56 -10.08
CA PHE A 101 -17.37 -5.20 -9.58
C PHE A 101 -18.33 -4.15 -10.17
N CYS A 102 -19.21 -4.53 -11.09
CA CYS A 102 -20.38 -3.71 -11.46
C CYS A 102 -21.37 -3.57 -10.29
N ASP A 103 -21.39 -4.54 -9.36
CA ASP A 103 -22.12 -4.47 -8.10
C ASP A 103 -21.26 -3.76 -7.05
N LEU A 104 -21.73 -2.58 -6.60
CA LEU A 104 -21.00 -1.77 -5.63
C LEU A 104 -20.90 -2.41 -4.24
N ASP A 105 -21.88 -3.22 -3.83
CA ASP A 105 -21.84 -3.92 -2.54
C ASP A 105 -20.76 -5.01 -2.58
N TYR A 106 -20.61 -5.69 -3.70
CA TYR A 106 -19.52 -6.63 -3.93
C TYR A 106 -18.16 -5.92 -3.94
N ALA A 107 -18.05 -4.84 -4.70
CA ALA A 107 -16.84 -4.03 -4.80
C ALA A 107 -16.39 -3.50 -3.43
N GLU A 108 -17.33 -2.96 -2.64
CA GLU A 108 -17.04 -2.45 -1.30
C GLU A 108 -16.47 -3.53 -0.38
N LYS A 109 -17.09 -4.71 -0.34
CA LYS A 109 -16.63 -5.83 0.49
C LYS A 109 -15.22 -6.27 0.10
N SER A 110 -14.99 -6.43 -1.20
CA SER A 110 -13.71 -6.87 -1.77
C SER A 110 -12.60 -5.86 -1.47
N TYR A 111 -12.82 -4.60 -1.79
CA TYR A 111 -11.85 -3.53 -1.60
C TYR A 111 -11.56 -3.24 -0.12
N ARG A 112 -12.55 -3.37 0.75
CA ARG A 112 -12.35 -3.27 2.20
C ARG A 112 -11.34 -4.30 2.71
N ILE A 113 -11.41 -5.54 2.22
CA ILE A 113 -10.47 -6.60 2.58
C ILE A 113 -9.07 -6.26 2.04
N PHE A 114 -8.98 -5.86 0.77
CA PHE A 114 -7.73 -5.47 0.13
C PHE A 114 -7.04 -4.34 0.90
N VAL A 115 -7.71 -3.21 1.10
CA VAL A 115 -7.17 -2.04 1.79
C VAL A 115 -6.74 -2.36 3.23
N LYS A 116 -7.59 -3.11 3.97
CA LYS A 116 -7.28 -3.53 5.34
C LYS A 116 -6.04 -4.41 5.42
N ASN A 117 -5.83 -5.29 4.43
CA ASN A 117 -4.65 -6.14 4.40
C ASN A 117 -3.40 -5.38 3.98
N MET A 118 -3.52 -4.43 3.03
CA MET A 118 -2.42 -3.52 2.72
C MET A 118 -1.97 -2.71 3.94
N GLN A 119 -2.90 -2.16 4.71
CA GLN A 119 -2.58 -1.42 5.95
C GLN A 119 -1.83 -2.27 6.99
N LYS A 120 -1.99 -3.59 6.94
CA LYS A 120 -1.31 -4.54 7.86
C LYS A 120 0.01 -5.08 7.30
N SER A 121 0.28 -4.82 6.03
CA SER A 121 1.51 -5.26 5.37
C SER A 121 2.66 -4.29 5.59
N ALA A 122 3.84 -4.64 5.09
CA ALA A 122 4.99 -3.76 5.05
C ALA A 122 4.94 -2.76 3.87
N THR A 123 3.97 -2.87 2.97
CA THR A 123 3.76 -1.96 1.83
C THR A 123 3.08 -0.69 2.30
N THR A 124 3.73 0.44 2.11
CA THR A 124 3.22 1.76 2.51
C THR A 124 2.90 2.66 1.31
N ARG A 125 3.36 2.27 0.12
CA ARG A 125 3.10 2.94 -1.15
C ARG A 125 2.72 1.91 -2.20
N ALA A 126 1.75 2.23 -3.07
CA ALA A 126 1.37 1.32 -4.14
C ALA A 126 0.85 2.05 -5.37
N CYS A 127 1.14 1.47 -6.56
CA CYS A 127 0.41 1.74 -7.79
C CYS A 127 -0.67 0.67 -7.93
N VAL A 128 -1.92 1.08 -7.75
CA VAL A 128 -3.07 0.18 -7.69
C VAL A 128 -3.86 0.25 -8.99
N PHE A 129 -4.05 -0.90 -9.61
CA PHE A 129 -4.95 -1.05 -10.75
C PHE A 129 -6.33 -1.46 -10.23
N ALA A 130 -7.33 -0.69 -10.63
CA ALA A 130 -8.73 -0.94 -10.32
C ALA A 130 -9.41 -1.74 -11.44
N THR A 131 -10.73 -1.83 -11.38
CA THR A 131 -11.56 -2.42 -12.44
C THR A 131 -11.93 -1.37 -13.50
N LEU A 132 -12.47 -1.84 -14.62
CA LEU A 132 -13.07 -0.99 -15.66
C LEU A 132 -14.39 -0.30 -15.21
N HIS A 133 -15.01 -0.79 -14.13
CA HIS A 133 -16.26 -0.24 -13.60
C HIS A 133 -15.99 1.06 -12.84
N ARG A 134 -16.20 2.20 -13.50
CA ARG A 134 -15.88 3.53 -12.96
C ARG A 134 -16.42 3.78 -11.53
N PRO A 135 -17.68 3.46 -11.18
CA PRO A 135 -18.17 3.66 -9.82
C PRO A 135 -17.37 2.89 -8.76
N ALA A 136 -17.00 1.64 -9.07
CA ALA A 136 -16.17 0.83 -8.17
C ALA A 136 -14.73 1.37 -8.07
N THR A 137 -14.19 1.90 -9.17
CA THR A 137 -12.86 2.53 -9.16
C THR A 137 -12.83 3.78 -8.28
N VAL A 138 -13.86 4.64 -8.34
CA VAL A 138 -13.99 5.80 -7.46
C VAL A 138 -14.10 5.38 -6.00
N LEU A 139 -14.91 4.36 -5.71
CA LEU A 139 -15.04 3.79 -4.36
C LEU A 139 -13.68 3.32 -3.81
N LEU A 140 -12.88 2.63 -4.64
CA LEU A 140 -11.53 2.22 -4.24
C LEU A 140 -10.62 3.40 -3.95
N MET A 141 -10.65 4.44 -4.80
CA MET A 141 -9.86 5.67 -4.60
C MET A 141 -10.18 6.33 -3.26
N ASP A 142 -11.46 6.47 -2.92
CA ASP A 142 -11.91 7.03 -1.63
C ASP A 142 -11.42 6.18 -0.44
N MET A 143 -11.50 4.86 -0.56
CA MET A 143 -11.01 3.96 0.49
C MET A 143 -9.48 4.04 0.67
N LEU A 144 -8.74 4.15 -0.42
CA LEU A 144 -7.27 4.28 -0.40
C LEU A 144 -6.86 5.62 0.20
N GLU A 145 -7.53 6.72 -0.16
CA GLU A 145 -7.28 8.04 0.44
C GLU A 145 -7.50 8.03 1.95
N GLN A 146 -8.59 7.42 2.41
CA GLN A 146 -8.90 7.30 3.84
C GLN A 146 -7.97 6.35 4.60
N SER A 147 -7.28 5.45 3.89
CA SER A 147 -6.41 4.43 4.50
C SER A 147 -5.15 4.98 5.15
N GLY A 148 -4.68 6.16 4.71
CA GLY A 148 -3.39 6.73 5.09
C GLY A 148 -2.20 6.13 4.34
N LEU A 149 -2.42 5.21 3.40
CA LEU A 149 -1.39 4.70 2.49
C LEU A 149 -1.12 5.75 1.40
N SER A 150 0.12 5.79 0.90
CA SER A 150 0.47 6.64 -0.24
C SER A 150 0.25 5.86 -1.53
N THR A 151 -0.91 6.02 -2.15
CA THR A 151 -1.31 5.22 -3.31
C THR A 151 -1.56 6.08 -4.53
N PHE A 152 -1.27 5.51 -5.70
CA PHE A 152 -1.72 5.96 -7.00
C PHE A 152 -2.67 4.88 -7.54
N CYS A 153 -3.89 5.26 -7.90
CA CYS A 153 -4.91 4.34 -8.39
C CYS A 153 -5.33 4.72 -9.81
N ARG A 154 -5.45 3.73 -10.71
CA ARG A 154 -5.91 3.90 -12.08
C ARG A 154 -6.83 2.74 -12.50
N GLU A 155 -7.63 2.95 -13.54
CA GLU A 155 -8.38 1.88 -14.19
C GLU A 155 -7.43 0.82 -14.79
N SER A 156 -7.91 -0.43 -14.87
CA SER A 156 -7.22 -1.50 -15.59
C SER A 156 -7.37 -1.30 -17.09
N GLU A 157 -6.29 -1.49 -17.84
CA GLU A 157 -6.31 -1.37 -19.30
C GLU A 157 -6.99 -2.54 -20.01
N TYR A 158 -7.29 -3.64 -19.28
CA TYR A 158 -7.97 -4.81 -19.86
C TYR A 158 -9.41 -4.53 -20.32
N GLY A 159 -9.99 -3.37 -19.96
CA GLY A 159 -11.38 -3.03 -20.26
C GLY A 159 -11.68 -2.58 -21.68
N SER A 160 -10.70 -2.11 -22.45
CA SER A 160 -10.97 -1.61 -23.81
C SER A 160 -11.18 -2.72 -24.83
N GLU A 161 -10.69 -3.93 -24.60
CA GLU A 161 -10.85 -5.08 -25.49
C GLU A 161 -12.05 -5.96 -25.12
N CYS A 162 -12.54 -5.89 -23.86
CA CYS A 162 -13.63 -6.74 -23.38
C CYS A 162 -15.03 -6.14 -23.59
N ALA A 163 -15.15 -4.88 -23.99
CA ALA A 163 -16.46 -4.25 -24.25
C ALA A 163 -17.27 -4.92 -25.39
N GLY A 164 -16.62 -5.77 -26.19
CA GLY A 164 -17.25 -6.56 -27.24
C GLY A 164 -17.71 -7.99 -26.82
N LEU A 165 -17.37 -8.45 -25.60
CA LEU A 165 -17.69 -9.79 -25.11
C LEU A 165 -19.00 -9.85 -24.29
N PHE A 166 -19.57 -8.70 -23.96
CA PHE A 166 -20.79 -8.59 -23.13
C PHE A 166 -21.96 -7.90 -23.84
N SER A 167 -21.95 -7.85 -25.18
CA SER A 167 -23.10 -7.41 -25.99
C SER A 167 -23.92 -8.59 -26.51
#